data_ccc49a3646b9399840f487836c759456
#
_entry.id   ccc49a3646b9399840f487836c759456
#
_cell.length_a   1.000
_cell.length_b   1.000
_cell.length_c   1.000
_cell.angle_alpha   90.00
_cell.angle_beta   90.00
_cell.angle_gamma   90.00
#
_symmetry.space_group_name_H-M   'P 1'
#
loop_
_entity.id
_entity.type
_entity.pdbx_description
1 polymer ?
#
loop_
_entity_poly.entity_id
_entity_poly.type
_entity_poly.pdbx_seq_one_letter_code
_entity_poly.pdbx_strand_id
1 'polypeptide(L)'
;MSYLPSSPDLENITGLLAKYPRLGILLFKLLEDIKGSFSPLGKGTRELIIAYTSDLNQSESCYKAHKSLFKELGIDESVYGQLKSDIDSANVDEKLKPILRFVKKLTLTPDQITQADVNLIYEVGWDERALLDTVRLCAVVNCMNRFAMGVGIDKNAAHNKQTRPAIKSTAVYHS
;
A
#
# COMPACT_ATOMS: atom_id res chain seq x y z
N MET A 1 -0.10 -17.62 -13.47
CA MET A 1 0.64 -18.71 -12.80
C MET A 1 1.76 -18.11 -11.97
N SER A 2 1.90 -18.55 -10.75
CA SER A 2 3.03 -18.19 -9.89
C SER A 2 4.32 -18.86 -10.40
N TYR A 3 5.48 -18.24 -10.08
CA TYR A 3 6.79 -18.84 -10.37
C TYR A 3 7.20 -19.93 -9.38
N LEU A 4 6.38 -20.20 -8.36
CA LEU A 4 6.63 -21.21 -7.35
C LEU A 4 6.12 -22.58 -7.82
N PRO A 5 6.98 -23.57 -8.13
CA PRO A 5 6.54 -24.88 -8.67
C PRO A 5 5.58 -25.63 -7.75
N SER A 6 5.75 -25.46 -6.42
CA SER A 6 4.86 -26.04 -5.41
C SER A 6 3.51 -25.33 -5.27
N SER A 7 3.27 -24.26 -6.03
CA SER A 7 2.07 -23.40 -5.89
C SER A 7 1.81 -22.62 -7.18
N PRO A 8 1.67 -23.30 -8.31
CA PRO A 8 1.48 -22.65 -9.61
C PRO A 8 0.19 -21.82 -9.65
N ASP A 9 -0.81 -22.17 -8.84
CA ASP A 9 -2.15 -21.57 -8.82
C ASP A 9 -2.30 -20.43 -7.79
N LEU A 10 -1.19 -19.94 -7.23
CA LEU A 10 -1.24 -18.76 -6.37
C LEU A 10 -1.68 -17.54 -7.16
N GLU A 11 -2.73 -16.87 -6.65
CA GLU A 11 -3.44 -15.83 -7.37
C GLU A 11 -3.21 -14.42 -6.78
N ASN A 12 -2.90 -14.34 -5.48
CA ASN A 12 -2.77 -13.07 -4.76
C ASN A 12 -1.82 -13.19 -3.57
N ILE A 13 -1.44 -12.02 -3.03
CA ILE A 13 -0.53 -11.92 -1.89
C ILE A 13 -1.10 -12.60 -0.64
N THR A 14 -2.41 -12.55 -0.42
CA THR A 14 -3.07 -13.18 0.73
C THR A 14 -2.87 -14.70 0.71
N GLY A 15 -3.04 -15.33 -0.46
CA GLY A 15 -2.79 -16.76 -0.64
C GLY A 15 -1.32 -17.13 -0.41
N LEU A 16 -0.39 -16.30 -0.89
CA LEU A 16 1.04 -16.48 -0.65
C LEU A 16 1.35 -16.44 0.85
N LEU A 17 0.89 -15.41 1.54
CA LEU A 17 1.16 -15.24 2.97
C LEU A 17 0.47 -16.31 3.84
N ALA A 18 -0.70 -16.79 3.42
CA ALA A 18 -1.38 -17.91 4.08
C ALA A 18 -0.58 -19.23 3.95
N LYS A 19 0.09 -19.44 2.82
CA LYS A 19 0.95 -20.60 2.60
C LYS A 19 2.23 -20.56 3.44
N TYR A 20 2.73 -19.38 3.73
CA TYR A 20 3.92 -19.14 4.56
C TYR A 20 3.53 -18.38 5.84
N PRO A 21 2.82 -19.04 6.79
CA PRO A 21 2.12 -18.36 7.88
C PRO A 21 3.05 -17.58 8.81
N ARG A 22 4.29 -18.03 9.03
CA ARG A 22 5.25 -17.27 9.87
C ARG A 22 5.51 -15.86 9.33
N LEU A 23 5.74 -15.74 8.03
CA LEU A 23 5.92 -14.44 7.37
C LEU A 23 4.58 -13.69 7.27
N GLY A 24 3.52 -14.39 6.87
CA GLY A 24 2.20 -13.80 6.68
C GLY A 24 1.64 -13.15 7.93
N ILE A 25 1.71 -13.83 9.08
CA ILE A 25 1.22 -13.30 10.35
C ILE A 25 1.95 -12.01 10.73
N LEU A 26 3.28 -11.96 10.58
CA LEU A 26 4.08 -10.77 10.92
C LEU A 26 3.74 -9.58 10.02
N LEU A 27 3.64 -9.79 8.71
CA LEU A 27 3.33 -8.73 7.76
C LEU A 27 1.90 -8.22 7.91
N PHE A 28 0.92 -9.11 8.12
CA PHE A 28 -0.46 -8.69 8.37
C PHE A 28 -0.61 -7.95 9.69
N LYS A 29 0.02 -8.40 10.76
CA LYS A 29 0.02 -7.69 12.04
C LYS A 29 0.63 -6.29 11.90
N LEU A 30 1.75 -6.18 11.18
CA LEU A 30 2.37 -4.88 10.93
C LEU A 30 1.43 -3.95 10.14
N LEU A 31 0.78 -4.44 9.09
CA LEU A 31 -0.16 -3.66 8.30
C LEU A 31 -1.40 -3.26 9.11
N GLU A 32 -1.95 -4.19 9.90
CA GLU A 32 -3.09 -3.92 10.79
C GLU A 32 -2.74 -2.88 11.85
N ASP A 33 -1.55 -2.96 12.47
CA ASP A 33 -1.08 -1.97 13.43
C ASP A 33 -0.99 -0.58 12.79
N ILE A 34 -0.38 -0.48 11.62
CA ILE A 34 -0.25 0.80 10.89
C ILE A 34 -1.64 1.36 10.51
N LYS A 35 -2.56 0.51 10.06
CA LYS A 35 -3.90 0.93 9.66
C LYS A 35 -4.84 1.18 10.82
N GLY A 36 -4.66 0.48 11.94
CA GLY A 36 -5.55 0.54 13.11
C GLY A 36 -5.10 1.55 14.17
N SER A 37 -3.83 1.93 14.22
CA SER A 37 -3.31 2.87 15.20
C SER A 37 -3.86 4.29 14.99
N PHE A 38 -3.87 5.08 16.08
CA PHE A 38 -4.13 6.51 15.97
C PHE A 38 -3.12 7.16 15.01
N SER A 39 -3.62 7.94 14.07
CA SER A 39 -2.81 8.63 13.06
C SER A 39 -3.45 9.96 12.68
N PRO A 40 -2.65 11.02 12.47
CA PRO A 40 -3.12 12.26 11.88
C PRO A 40 -3.68 12.06 10.46
N LEU A 41 -3.21 11.00 9.77
CA LEU A 41 -3.71 10.62 8.45
C LEU A 41 -5.07 9.90 8.59
N GLY A 42 -6.12 10.47 8.05
CA GLY A 42 -7.44 9.84 7.99
C GLY A 42 -7.41 8.48 7.28
N LYS A 43 -8.41 7.64 7.53
CA LYS A 43 -8.51 6.30 6.90
C LYS A 43 -8.45 6.37 5.37
N GLY A 44 -9.18 7.32 4.76
CA GLY A 44 -9.16 7.55 3.31
C GLY A 44 -7.78 7.90 2.79
N THR A 45 -7.06 8.80 3.47
CA THR A 45 -5.70 9.17 3.11
C THR A 45 -4.74 7.98 3.14
N ARG A 46 -4.85 7.14 4.18
CA ARG A 46 -4.01 5.94 4.29
C ARG A 46 -4.27 4.94 3.16
N GLU A 47 -5.54 4.69 2.82
CA GLU A 47 -5.88 3.82 1.67
C GLU A 47 -5.44 4.44 0.34
N LEU A 48 -5.51 5.75 0.20
CA LEU A 48 -4.99 6.46 -0.97
C LEU A 48 -3.48 6.27 -1.12
N ILE A 49 -2.71 6.41 -0.05
CA ILE A 49 -1.26 6.17 -0.03
C ILE A 49 -0.96 4.73 -0.44
N ILE A 50 -1.69 3.74 0.10
CA ILE A 50 -1.50 2.32 -0.22
C ILE A 50 -1.78 2.05 -1.70
N ALA A 51 -2.91 2.55 -2.22
CA ALA A 51 -3.27 2.38 -3.62
C ALA A 51 -2.27 3.07 -4.55
N TYR A 52 -1.86 4.30 -4.22
CA TYR A 52 -0.91 5.07 -5.00
C TYR A 52 0.47 4.42 -5.05
N THR A 53 0.99 3.95 -3.91
CA THR A 53 2.25 3.18 -3.85
C THR A 53 2.17 1.92 -4.73
N SER A 54 1.04 1.20 -4.68
CA SER A 54 0.85 -0.02 -5.47
C SER A 54 0.79 0.26 -6.97
N ASP A 55 0.15 1.34 -7.37
CA ASP A 55 0.10 1.77 -8.77
C ASP A 55 1.47 2.22 -9.29
N LEU A 56 2.21 3.00 -8.51
CA LEU A 56 3.59 3.38 -8.84
C LEU A 56 4.51 2.17 -9.04
N ASN A 57 4.31 1.11 -8.26
CA ASN A 57 5.00 -0.16 -8.42
C ASN A 57 4.45 -1.03 -9.56
N GLN A 58 3.37 -0.62 -10.24
CA GLN A 58 2.66 -1.43 -11.23
C GLN A 58 2.14 -2.76 -10.65
N SER A 59 1.81 -2.79 -9.36
CA SER A 59 1.20 -3.93 -8.68
C SER A 59 -0.32 -3.88 -8.83
N GLU A 60 -0.82 -4.46 -9.92
CA GLU A 60 -2.22 -4.32 -10.34
C GLU A 60 -3.19 -4.98 -9.34
N SER A 61 -2.84 -6.13 -8.78
CA SER A 61 -3.68 -6.83 -7.80
C SER A 61 -3.85 -6.04 -6.51
N CYS A 62 -2.73 -5.53 -5.97
CA CYS A 62 -2.76 -4.70 -4.76
C CYS A 62 -3.48 -3.38 -5.00
N TYR A 63 -3.21 -2.71 -6.12
CA TYR A 63 -3.90 -1.49 -6.50
C TYR A 63 -5.43 -1.69 -6.58
N LYS A 64 -5.89 -2.71 -7.30
CA LYS A 64 -7.33 -3.01 -7.44
C LYS A 64 -8.00 -3.31 -6.09
N ALA A 65 -7.32 -4.05 -5.21
CA ALA A 65 -7.84 -4.38 -3.89
C ALA A 65 -8.10 -3.12 -3.05
N HIS A 66 -7.19 -2.15 -3.06
CA HIS A 66 -7.35 -0.91 -2.29
C HIS A 66 -8.25 0.11 -2.98
N LYS A 67 -8.21 0.18 -4.31
CA LYS A 67 -9.12 1.02 -5.09
C LYS A 67 -10.59 0.64 -4.85
N SER A 68 -10.91 -0.63 -4.60
CA SER A 68 -12.28 -1.06 -4.32
C SER A 68 -12.88 -0.40 -3.06
N LEU A 69 -12.04 0.12 -2.16
CA LEU A 69 -12.45 0.82 -0.95
C LEU A 69 -12.67 2.32 -1.15
N PHE A 70 -12.30 2.89 -2.30
CA PHE A 70 -12.36 4.34 -2.55
C PHE A 70 -13.78 4.88 -2.37
N LYS A 71 -14.77 4.21 -2.93
CA LYS A 71 -16.18 4.62 -2.82
C LYS A 71 -16.67 4.69 -1.37
N GLU A 72 -16.32 3.69 -0.57
CA GLU A 72 -16.71 3.61 0.85
C GLU A 72 -16.01 4.68 1.69
N LEU A 73 -14.83 5.12 1.26
CA LEU A 73 -14.00 6.10 1.94
C LEU A 73 -14.16 7.52 1.39
N GLY A 74 -15.09 7.72 0.45
CA GLY A 74 -15.34 9.03 -0.15
C GLY A 74 -14.22 9.53 -1.08
N ILE A 75 -13.40 8.62 -1.64
CA ILE A 75 -12.35 8.97 -2.60
C ILE A 75 -12.94 8.90 -4.01
N ASP A 76 -12.93 10.02 -4.72
CA ASP A 76 -13.40 10.09 -6.10
C ASP A 76 -12.35 9.46 -7.05
N GLU A 77 -12.77 8.49 -7.86
CA GLU A 77 -11.89 7.84 -8.85
C GLU A 77 -11.36 8.80 -9.92
N SER A 78 -12.12 9.85 -10.26
CA SER A 78 -11.67 10.87 -11.22
C SER A 78 -10.48 11.66 -10.68
N VAL A 79 -10.50 11.98 -9.38
CA VAL A 79 -9.41 12.62 -8.66
C VAL A 79 -8.17 11.72 -8.64
N TYR A 80 -8.36 10.42 -8.46
CA TYR A 80 -7.23 9.48 -8.54
C TYR A 80 -6.59 9.47 -9.95
N GLY A 81 -7.38 9.55 -11.00
CA GLY A 81 -6.88 9.69 -12.37
C GLY A 81 -6.02 10.96 -12.56
N GLN A 82 -6.44 12.07 -11.96
CA GLN A 82 -5.66 13.33 -11.96
C GLN A 82 -4.32 13.16 -11.24
N LEU A 83 -4.31 12.54 -10.04
CA LEU A 83 -3.08 12.26 -9.28
C LEU A 83 -2.05 11.47 -10.08
N LYS A 84 -2.48 10.53 -10.89
CA LYS A 84 -1.59 9.75 -11.78
C LYS A 84 -0.95 10.60 -12.85
N SER A 85 -1.69 11.54 -13.39
CA SER A 85 -1.22 12.43 -14.47
C SER A 85 -0.31 13.52 -13.91
N ASP A 86 -0.80 14.23 -12.90
CA ASP A 86 -0.06 15.33 -12.27
C ASP A 86 -0.63 15.59 -10.87
N ILE A 87 0.22 15.43 -9.85
CA ILE A 87 -0.15 15.68 -8.45
C ILE A 87 -0.54 17.13 -8.22
N ASP A 88 0.13 18.05 -8.90
CA ASP A 88 -0.02 19.50 -8.65
C ASP A 88 -1.36 20.04 -9.13
N SER A 89 -1.86 19.52 -10.24
CA SER A 89 -3.16 19.87 -10.81
C SER A 89 -4.33 19.06 -10.27
N ALA A 90 -4.07 17.99 -9.51
CA ALA A 90 -5.12 17.13 -8.97
C ALA A 90 -6.00 17.87 -7.95
N ASN A 91 -7.31 17.64 -8.03
CA ASN A 91 -8.29 18.22 -7.09
C ASN A 91 -8.34 17.40 -5.78
N VAL A 92 -7.22 17.43 -5.05
CA VAL A 92 -7.09 16.86 -3.70
C VAL A 92 -6.80 17.99 -2.72
N ASP A 93 -6.98 17.71 -1.42
CA ASP A 93 -6.55 18.65 -0.39
C ASP A 93 -5.07 19.03 -0.61
N GLU A 94 -4.80 20.31 -0.66
CA GLU A 94 -3.44 20.86 -0.89
C GLU A 94 -2.42 20.31 0.12
N LYS A 95 -2.87 20.02 1.35
CA LYS A 95 -2.02 19.39 2.37
C LYS A 95 -1.56 17.99 2.01
N LEU A 96 -2.31 17.26 1.16
CA LEU A 96 -1.92 15.91 0.75
C LEU A 96 -0.87 15.89 -0.35
N LYS A 97 -0.76 16.96 -1.13
CA LYS A 97 0.17 17.01 -2.28
C LYS A 97 1.63 16.76 -1.88
N PRO A 98 2.19 17.40 -0.83
CA PRO A 98 3.55 17.11 -0.38
C PRO A 98 3.72 15.65 0.07
N ILE A 99 2.74 15.06 0.78
CA ILE A 99 2.75 13.64 1.15
C ILE A 99 2.81 12.75 -0.10
N LEU A 100 1.97 13.00 -1.09
CA LEU A 100 1.91 12.19 -2.30
C LEU A 100 3.18 12.32 -3.16
N ARG A 101 3.78 13.53 -3.25
CA ARG A 101 5.10 13.72 -3.88
C ARG A 101 6.18 12.92 -3.13
N PHE A 102 6.17 12.99 -1.80
CA PHE A 102 7.09 12.24 -0.95
C PHE A 102 6.93 10.73 -1.17
N VAL A 103 5.69 10.19 -1.17
CA VAL A 103 5.38 8.78 -1.45
C VAL A 103 5.89 8.37 -2.83
N LYS A 104 5.68 9.20 -3.85
CA LYS A 104 6.18 8.95 -5.21
C LYS A 104 7.70 8.84 -5.22
N LYS A 105 8.39 9.77 -4.60
CA LYS A 105 9.85 9.80 -4.53
C LYS A 105 10.39 8.62 -3.71
N LEU A 106 9.79 8.35 -2.53
CA LEU A 106 10.17 7.22 -1.68
C LEU A 106 9.96 5.87 -2.35
N THR A 107 8.99 5.76 -3.25
CA THR A 107 8.71 4.52 -3.99
C THR A 107 9.68 4.32 -5.16
N LEU A 108 9.92 5.36 -5.94
CA LEU A 108 10.63 5.26 -7.23
C LEU A 108 12.13 5.57 -7.13
N THR A 109 12.51 6.51 -6.26
CA THR A 109 13.90 7.00 -6.11
C THR A 109 14.22 7.29 -4.64
N PRO A 110 14.16 6.27 -3.75
CA PRO A 110 14.29 6.47 -2.30
C PRO A 110 15.63 7.07 -1.88
N ASP A 111 16.68 6.84 -2.64
CA ASP A 111 18.02 7.41 -2.45
C ASP A 111 18.08 8.94 -2.66
N GLN A 112 17.05 9.52 -3.27
CA GLN A 112 16.98 10.96 -3.54
C GLN A 112 16.15 11.73 -2.51
N ILE A 113 15.64 11.08 -1.47
CA ILE A 113 14.91 11.77 -0.39
C ILE A 113 15.86 12.73 0.35
N THR A 114 15.39 13.95 0.55
CA THR A 114 16.15 15.03 1.20
C THR A 114 15.35 15.66 2.34
N GLN A 115 16.04 16.43 3.19
CA GLN A 115 15.37 17.24 4.22
C GLN A 115 14.35 18.22 3.63
N ALA A 116 14.59 18.74 2.42
CA ALA A 116 13.65 19.64 1.75
C ALA A 116 12.30 18.95 1.46
N ASP A 117 12.30 17.66 1.07
CA ASP A 117 11.07 16.91 0.85
C ASP A 117 10.26 16.77 2.15
N VAL A 118 10.93 16.59 3.27
CA VAL A 118 10.31 16.51 4.61
C VAL A 118 9.79 17.86 5.07
N ASN A 119 10.53 18.93 4.83
CA ASN A 119 10.13 20.29 5.23
C ASN A 119 8.81 20.69 4.55
N LEU A 120 8.60 20.35 3.27
CA LEU A 120 7.35 20.62 2.57
C LEU A 120 6.12 19.96 3.24
N ILE A 121 6.31 18.80 3.88
CA ILE A 121 5.25 18.13 4.65
C ILE A 121 4.93 18.91 5.92
N TYR A 122 5.94 19.39 6.63
CA TYR A 122 5.76 20.17 7.86
C TYR A 122 5.19 21.57 7.58
N GLU A 123 5.60 22.23 6.48
CA GLU A 123 5.13 23.56 6.07
C GLU A 123 3.61 23.62 5.85
N VAL A 124 2.99 22.51 5.39
CA VAL A 124 1.53 22.44 5.23
C VAL A 124 0.80 21.98 6.51
N GLY A 125 1.54 21.84 7.62
CA GLY A 125 0.99 21.59 8.95
C GLY A 125 0.84 20.11 9.34
N TRP A 126 1.47 19.18 8.63
CA TRP A 126 1.62 17.82 9.13
C TRP A 126 2.73 17.74 10.19
N ASP A 127 2.58 16.79 11.11
CA ASP A 127 3.55 16.52 12.17
C ASP A 127 4.48 15.34 11.84
N GLU A 128 5.43 15.09 12.73
CA GLU A 128 6.36 13.97 12.63
C GLU A 128 5.64 12.61 12.59
N ARG A 129 4.50 12.49 13.28
CA ARG A 129 3.70 11.28 13.28
C ARG A 129 3.09 11.01 11.90
N ALA A 130 2.57 12.02 11.22
CA ALA A 130 2.04 11.89 9.86
C ALA A 130 3.14 11.46 8.87
N LEU A 131 4.33 12.05 8.97
CA LEU A 131 5.49 11.63 8.18
C LEU A 131 5.85 10.17 8.44
N LEU A 132 6.00 9.78 9.71
CA LEU A 132 6.36 8.42 10.08
C LEU A 132 5.33 7.40 9.59
N ASP A 133 4.03 7.68 9.74
CA ASP A 133 2.96 6.81 9.27
C ASP A 133 2.95 6.71 7.73
N THR A 134 3.26 7.81 7.02
CA THR A 134 3.45 7.80 5.55
C THR A 134 4.60 6.86 5.15
N VAL A 135 5.75 6.97 5.82
CA VAL A 135 6.92 6.13 5.56
C VAL A 135 6.61 4.66 5.84
N ARG A 136 5.97 4.35 6.97
CA ARG A 136 5.61 2.98 7.36
C ARG A 136 4.66 2.33 6.35
N LEU A 137 3.59 3.04 5.95
CA LEU A 137 2.64 2.58 4.94
C LEU A 137 3.35 2.32 3.60
N CYS A 138 4.11 3.29 3.11
CA CYS A 138 4.83 3.16 1.85
C CYS A 138 5.82 1.98 1.89
N ALA A 139 6.59 1.82 2.97
CA ALA A 139 7.57 0.74 3.12
C ALA A 139 6.93 -0.65 3.12
N VAL A 140 5.86 -0.84 3.93
CA VAL A 140 5.15 -2.12 4.00
C VAL A 140 4.51 -2.47 2.66
N VAL A 141 3.86 -1.51 1.99
CA VAL A 141 3.24 -1.76 0.68
C VAL A 141 4.28 -2.08 -0.37
N ASN A 142 5.41 -1.37 -0.39
CA ASN A 142 6.55 -1.68 -1.26
C ASN A 142 7.07 -3.11 -1.02
N CYS A 143 7.17 -3.54 0.23
CA CYS A 143 7.55 -4.91 0.60
C CYS A 143 6.55 -5.92 0.02
N MET A 144 5.24 -5.75 0.28
CA MET A 144 4.19 -6.66 -0.17
C MET A 144 4.10 -6.74 -1.70
N ASN A 145 4.19 -5.60 -2.39
CA ASN A 145 4.18 -5.55 -3.85
C ASN A 145 5.36 -6.33 -4.44
N ARG A 146 6.57 -6.19 -3.87
CA ARG A 146 7.75 -6.92 -4.33
C ARG A 146 7.65 -8.43 -4.08
N PHE A 147 7.04 -8.86 -2.97
CA PHE A 147 6.72 -10.27 -2.79
C PHE A 147 5.78 -10.78 -3.88
N ALA A 148 4.67 -10.08 -4.14
CA ALA A 148 3.71 -10.48 -5.16
C ALA A 148 4.35 -10.56 -6.55
N MET A 149 5.08 -9.52 -6.95
CA MET A 149 5.73 -9.43 -8.25
C MET A 149 6.87 -10.45 -8.38
N GLY A 150 7.69 -10.62 -7.34
CA GLY A 150 8.84 -11.52 -7.33
C GLY A 150 8.48 -12.98 -7.49
N VAL A 151 7.28 -13.38 -7.07
CA VAL A 151 6.76 -14.74 -7.28
C VAL A 151 5.76 -14.85 -8.44
N GLY A 152 5.57 -13.79 -9.21
CA GLY A 152 4.79 -13.78 -10.44
C GLY A 152 3.27 -13.77 -10.27
N ILE A 153 2.75 -13.59 -9.06
CA ILE A 153 1.30 -13.63 -8.81
C ILE A 153 0.57 -12.35 -9.27
N ASP A 154 1.27 -11.26 -9.44
CA ASP A 154 0.67 -9.97 -9.81
C ASP A 154 0.27 -9.87 -11.30
N LYS A 155 0.89 -10.68 -12.15
CA LYS A 155 0.61 -10.71 -13.61
C LYS A 155 -0.74 -11.33 -13.98
N ASN A 156 -1.40 -12.02 -13.03
CA ASN A 156 -2.64 -12.76 -13.28
C ASN A 156 -3.90 -12.10 -12.70
N ALA A 157 -3.80 -10.88 -12.16
CA ALA A 157 -4.91 -10.18 -11.50
C ALA A 157 -6.12 -9.88 -12.41
N ALA A 158 -5.98 -10.05 -13.72
CA ALA A 158 -7.09 -9.87 -14.66
C ALA A 158 -8.20 -10.95 -14.53
N HIS A 159 -7.99 -12.03 -13.75
CA HIS A 159 -8.91 -13.19 -13.75
C HIS A 159 -9.59 -13.51 -12.42
N ASN A 160 -9.34 -12.78 -11.30
CA ASN A 160 -9.87 -13.22 -10.01
C ASN A 160 -10.90 -12.30 -9.38
N LYS A 161 -12.14 -12.79 -9.37
CA LYS A 161 -13.20 -12.39 -8.43
C LYS A 161 -12.86 -12.95 -7.04
N GLN A 162 -12.80 -12.06 -6.07
CA GLN A 162 -12.44 -12.27 -4.67
C GLN A 162 -13.10 -13.45 -3.97
N THR A 163 -12.30 -14.21 -3.26
CA THR A 163 -12.68 -14.79 -1.97
C THR A 163 -11.56 -14.48 -0.97
N ARG A 164 -11.86 -13.69 0.07
CA ARG A 164 -10.99 -13.50 1.22
C ARG A 164 -11.06 -14.77 2.08
N PRO A 165 -10.02 -15.59 2.21
CA PRO A 165 -10.00 -16.59 3.26
C PRO A 165 -9.78 -15.89 4.60
N ALA A 166 -10.66 -16.16 5.57
CA ALA A 166 -10.47 -15.72 6.95
C ALA A 166 -9.21 -16.41 7.50
N ILE A 167 -8.18 -15.62 7.82
CA ILE A 167 -6.98 -16.12 8.49
C ILE A 167 -7.37 -16.37 9.94
N LYS A 168 -7.63 -17.64 10.31
CA LYS A 168 -7.84 -18.02 11.70
C LYS A 168 -6.53 -17.82 12.46
N SER A 169 -6.57 -16.94 13.45
CA SER A 169 -5.49 -16.56 14.37
C SER A 169 -5.14 -17.67 15.38
N THR A 170 -4.83 -18.86 14.93
CA THR A 170 -4.41 -19.95 15.82
C THR A 170 -3.08 -20.54 15.37
N ALA A 171 -1.99 -19.81 15.63
CA ALA A 171 -0.68 -20.42 15.70
C ALA A 171 0.05 -19.84 16.90
N VAL A 172 -0.03 -20.59 18.00
CA VAL A 172 0.78 -20.36 19.21
C VAL A 172 2.23 -20.63 18.86
N TYR A 173 3.08 -19.62 19.08
CA TYR A 173 4.52 -19.80 19.03
C TYR A 173 4.94 -20.61 20.26
N HIS A 174 5.33 -21.83 20.06
CA HIS A 174 6.18 -22.56 21.00
C HIS A 174 7.58 -22.66 20.41
N SER A 175 8.50 -22.09 21.17
CA SER A 175 9.99 -22.09 21.17
C SER A 175 10.72 -22.92 20.12
#